data_36391d7c5b585b1e9208fb842a41b36b
#
_entry.id   36391d7c5b585b1e9208fb842a41b36b
#
_cell.length_a   1.000
_cell.length_b   1.000
_cell.length_c   1.000
_cell.angle_alpha   90.00
_cell.angle_beta   90.00
_cell.angle_gamma   90.00
#
_symmetry.space_group_name_H-M   'P 1'
#
loop_
_entity.id
_entity.type
_entity.pdbx_description
1 polymer ?
#
loop_
_entity_poly.entity_id
_entity_poly.type
_entity_poly.pdbx_seq_one_letter_code
_entity_poly.pdbx_strand_id
1 'polypeptide(L)' 'MQEIRRKLYKRGSSYETTIPMPLLFALDKNKKYDVIFQFEPKQNVWIINFEETKKR' A
#
# COMPACT_ATOMS: atom_id res chain seq x y z
N MET A 1 -7.83 0.33 18.45
CA MET A 1 -7.18 0.45 17.14
C MET A 1 -7.85 -0.49 16.15
N GLN A 2 -8.22 0.01 14.97
CA GLN A 2 -8.82 -0.82 13.95
C GLN A 2 -7.77 -1.64 13.23
N GLU A 3 -8.18 -2.84 12.87
CA GLU A 3 -7.29 -3.77 12.21
C GLU A 3 -8.04 -4.31 10.98
N ILE A 4 -7.37 -4.32 9.85
CA ILE A 4 -7.93 -4.87 8.61
C ILE A 4 -7.01 -5.98 8.14
N ARG A 5 -7.56 -7.15 7.92
CA ARG A 5 -6.80 -8.32 7.48
C ARG A 5 -7.17 -8.68 6.06
N ARG A 6 -6.15 -9.00 5.27
CA ARG A 6 -6.32 -9.51 3.93
C ARG A 6 -5.40 -10.68 3.73
N LYS A 7 -5.82 -11.61 2.91
CA LYS A 7 -4.98 -12.76 2.59
C LYS A 7 -3.86 -12.37 1.66
N LEU A 8 -2.73 -13.01 1.86
CA LEU A 8 -1.58 -12.87 0.97
C LEU A 8 -1.60 -14.04 -0.01
N TYR A 9 -1.58 -13.74 -1.30
CA TYR A 9 -1.67 -14.74 -2.35
C TYR A 9 -0.36 -14.84 -3.11
N LYS A 10 0.07 -16.06 -3.38
CA LYS A 10 1.20 -16.27 -4.27
C LYS A 10 0.71 -16.20 -5.71
N ARG A 11 1.40 -15.42 -6.53
CA ARG A 11 1.08 -15.30 -7.94
C ARG A 11 2.38 -15.34 -8.74
N GLY A 12 2.64 -16.49 -9.39
CA GLY A 12 3.92 -16.68 -10.06
C GLY A 12 5.06 -16.58 -9.07
N SER A 13 6.01 -15.69 -9.31
CA SER A 13 7.15 -15.48 -8.44
C SER A 13 6.93 -14.36 -7.43
N SER A 14 5.72 -13.77 -7.38
CA SER A 14 5.43 -12.67 -6.47
C SER A 14 4.28 -13.01 -5.54
N TYR A 15 4.01 -12.12 -4.59
CA TYR A 15 2.89 -12.24 -3.67
C TYR A 15 2.05 -10.99 -3.75
N GLU A 16 0.73 -11.14 -3.60
CA GLU A 16 -0.22 -10.06 -3.75
C GLU A 16 -1.27 -10.07 -2.66
N THR A 17 -1.79 -8.88 -2.39
CA THR A 17 -2.95 -8.74 -1.52
C THR A 17 -3.78 -7.55 -2.00
N THR A 18 -5.03 -7.49 -1.55
CA THR A 18 -5.93 -6.39 -1.89
C THR A 18 -5.76 -5.28 -0.87
N ILE A 19 -5.59 -4.05 -1.36
CA ILE A 19 -5.51 -2.89 -0.48
C ILE A 19 -6.92 -2.53 -0.03
N PRO A 20 -7.17 -2.45 1.29
CA PRO A 20 -8.50 -2.12 1.80
C PRO A 20 -8.94 -0.73 1.37
N MET A 21 -10.21 -0.61 1.02
CA MET A 21 -10.77 0.66 0.57
C MET A 21 -10.56 1.83 1.55
N PRO A 22 -10.67 1.65 2.87
CA PRO A 22 -10.45 2.79 3.77
C PRO A 22 -9.10 3.47 3.61
N LEU A 23 -8.07 2.73 3.21
CA LEU A 23 -6.76 3.33 2.98
C LEU A 23 -6.75 4.23 1.75
N LEU A 24 -7.73 4.05 0.86
CA LEU A 24 -7.77 4.76 -0.42
C LEU A 24 -8.71 5.97 -0.40
N PHE A 25 -9.47 6.17 0.69
CA PHE A 25 -10.46 7.24 0.73
C PHE A 25 -9.85 8.63 0.60
N ALA A 26 -8.63 8.82 1.04
CA ALA A 26 -7.96 10.11 0.96
C ALA A 26 -7.36 10.37 -0.43
N LEU A 27 -7.37 9.39 -1.31
CA LEU A 27 -6.77 9.51 -2.63
C LEU A 27 -7.80 10.04 -3.64
N ASP A 28 -7.29 10.81 -4.60
CA ASP A 28 -8.11 11.32 -5.69
C ASP A 28 -8.17 10.28 -6.80
N LYS A 29 -9.36 9.78 -7.11
CA LYS A 29 -9.53 8.71 -8.09
C LYS A 29 -9.14 9.12 -9.51
N ASN A 30 -9.05 10.42 -9.75
CA ASN A 30 -8.66 10.93 -11.07
C ASN A 30 -7.15 11.06 -11.23
N LYS A 31 -6.39 10.72 -10.20
CA LYS A 31 -4.94 10.80 -10.23
C LYS A 31 -4.33 9.43 -10.13
N LYS A 32 -3.08 9.32 -10.56
CA LYS A 32 -2.33 8.08 -10.45
C LYS A 32 -1.36 8.18 -9.28
N TYR A 33 -1.16 7.05 -8.61
CA TYR A 33 -0.32 7.02 -7.41
C TYR A 33 0.70 5.91 -7.49
N ASP A 34 1.84 6.17 -6.88
CA ASP A 34 2.84 5.14 -6.60
C ASP A 34 2.63 4.66 -5.18
N VAL A 35 2.84 3.37 -4.96
CA VAL A 35 2.83 2.79 -3.63
C VAL A 35 4.27 2.70 -3.17
N ILE A 36 4.56 3.30 -2.04
CA ILE A 36 5.93 3.37 -1.52
C ILE A 36 6.01 2.52 -0.26
N PHE A 37 6.97 1.59 -0.27
CA PHE A 37 7.23 0.71 0.87
C PHE A 37 8.48 1.18 1.56
N GLN A 38 8.38 1.46 2.86
CA GLN A 38 9.51 1.93 3.64
C GLN A 38 9.66 1.09 4.88
N PHE A 39 10.90 0.75 5.22
CA PHE A 39 11.16 -0.01 6.43
C PHE A 39 11.55 0.94 7.57
N GLU A 40 10.88 0.78 8.71
CA GLU A 40 11.18 1.55 9.92
C GLU A 40 11.93 0.64 10.89
N PRO A 41 13.25 0.80 11.02
CA PRO A 41 14.05 -0.13 11.82
C PRO A 41 13.79 -0.04 13.33
N LYS A 42 13.41 1.13 13.83
CA LYS A 42 13.17 1.27 15.26
C LYS A 42 12.02 0.42 15.74
N GLN A 43 10.97 0.33 14.93
CA GLN A 43 9.79 -0.45 15.27
C GLN A 43 9.76 -1.80 14.55
N ASN A 44 10.71 -2.02 13.66
CA ASN A 44 10.80 -3.26 12.88
C ASN A 44 9.51 -3.51 12.10
N VAL A 45 9.02 -2.47 11.43
CA VAL A 45 7.80 -2.57 10.62
C VAL A 45 8.01 -1.94 9.25
N TRP A 46 7.17 -2.35 8.31
CA TRP A 46 7.11 -1.73 6.99
C TRP A 46 5.95 -0.75 6.96
N ILE A 47 6.20 0.42 6.39
CA ILE A 47 5.21 1.46 6.22
C ILE A 47 4.86 1.58 4.75
N ILE A 48 3.57 1.70 4.47
CA ILE A 48 3.07 1.85 3.10
C ILE A 48 2.50 3.24 2.94
N ASN A 49 3.02 3.97 1.96
CA ASN A 49 2.55 5.31 1.62
C ASN A 49 2.11 5.36 0.17
N PHE A 50 1.23 6.31 -0.13
CA PHE A 50 0.80 6.57 -1.50
C PHE A 50 1.23 7.97 -1.89
N GLU A 51 1.93 8.09 -3.01
CA GLU A 51 2.34 9.38 -3.55
C GLU A 51 1.80 9.55 -4.95
N GLU A 52 1.36 10.77 -5.27
CA GLU A 52 0.91 11.03 -6.62
C GLU A 52 2.06 10.81 -7.59
N THR A 53 1.81 10.02 -8.62
CA THR A 53 2.83 9.72 -9.62
C THR A 53 3.14 10.98 -10.40
N LYS A 54 4.41 11.36 -10.40
CA LYS A 54 4.84 12.52 -11.16
C LYS A 54 4.98 12.16 -12.62
N LYS A 55 4.67 13.11 -13.49
CA LYS A 55 4.89 12.91 -14.90
C LYS A 55 6.37 12.70 -15.17
N ARG A 56 6.64 11.72 -16.00
CA ARG A 56 8.03 11.39 -16.39
C ARG A 56 8.23 11.65 -17.85
#